data_135ab43734c1d1649841c2473504e61a
#
_entry.id   135ab43734c1d1649841c2473504e61a
#
_cell.length_a   1.000
_cell.length_b   1.000
_cell.length_c   1.000
_cell.angle_alpha   90.00
_cell.angle_beta   90.00
_cell.angle_gamma   90.00
#
_symmetry.space_group_name_H-M   'P 1'
#
loop_
_entity.id
_entity.type
_entity.pdbx_description
1 polymer ?
#
loop_
_entity_poly.entity_id
_entity_poly.type
_entity_poly.pdbx_seq_one_letter_code
_entity_poly.pdbx_strand_id
1 'polypeptide(L)'
;MVESEANKEISLKEQGNAFFKAGNYLKAAALYTQAIKKDPSNATLYSNRAAAFLHLVKLQKALADAETTISLNPNWEKGYFRKGCVLEAMERYDEASAAFNKALDYNPQSSEVSKKIKKLSQLAKEKQRADEVQNLRSNIDMGKHIDVFKSELSAKYKDEESCKETFSFLVETMEAAVKSWHETSKVDGRVYFLLDKEKTDTEKYAPVVNIDKAFESPETHGTCLSFLRQYAVDSFSRAACLIAPKSIISYPQARKDLVDAMI
;
A
#
# COMPACT_ATOMS: atom_id res chain seq x y z
N MET A 1 -38.79 -62.21 -1.99
CA MET A 1 -37.95 -61.29 -1.22
C MET A 1 -37.66 -60.13 -2.12
N VAL A 2 -38.36 -59.02 -1.88
CA VAL A 2 -38.15 -57.76 -2.59
C VAL A 2 -37.43 -56.88 -1.57
N GLU A 3 -36.14 -56.71 -1.74
CA GLU A 3 -35.36 -55.73 -0.97
C GLU A 3 -35.81 -54.36 -1.32
N SER A 4 -36.41 -53.68 -0.34
CA SER A 4 -36.75 -52.27 -0.40
C SER A 4 -35.43 -51.46 -0.39
N GLU A 5 -34.97 -51.04 -1.55
CA GLU A 5 -34.03 -49.93 -1.64
C GLU A 5 -34.66 -48.70 -1.04
N ALA A 6 -34.40 -48.44 0.23
CA ALA A 6 -34.77 -47.22 0.88
C ALA A 6 -34.03 -46.09 0.17
N ASN A 7 -34.72 -45.40 -0.72
CA ASN A 7 -34.28 -44.17 -1.39
C ASN A 7 -33.98 -43.12 -0.32
N LYS A 8 -32.72 -43.06 0.09
CA LYS A 8 -32.22 -42.16 1.14
C LYS A 8 -32.26 -40.73 0.58
N GLU A 9 -33.37 -40.06 0.83
CA GLU A 9 -33.59 -38.68 0.37
C GLU A 9 -32.42 -37.82 0.86
N ILE A 10 -31.59 -37.35 -0.09
CA ILE A 10 -30.42 -36.52 0.22
C ILE A 10 -30.88 -35.23 0.87
N SER A 11 -30.41 -34.95 2.08
CA SER A 11 -30.84 -33.74 2.81
C SER A 11 -30.48 -32.46 2.06
N LEU A 12 -31.27 -31.42 2.23
CA LEU A 12 -31.02 -30.10 1.62
C LEU A 12 -29.61 -29.56 1.97
N LYS A 13 -29.11 -29.88 3.17
CA LYS A 13 -27.74 -29.57 3.59
C LYS A 13 -26.70 -30.28 2.73
N GLU A 14 -26.88 -31.57 2.48
CA GLU A 14 -25.96 -32.37 1.67
C GLU A 14 -25.98 -31.97 0.20
N GLN A 15 -27.17 -31.68 -0.35
CA GLN A 15 -27.30 -31.10 -1.68
C GLN A 15 -26.58 -29.75 -1.78
N GLY A 16 -26.76 -28.87 -0.77
CA GLY A 16 -26.06 -27.60 -0.66
C GLY A 16 -24.54 -27.77 -0.63
N ASN A 17 -24.05 -28.76 0.13
CA ASN A 17 -22.63 -29.10 0.20
C ASN A 17 -22.07 -29.58 -1.14
N ALA A 18 -22.85 -30.39 -1.88
CA ALA A 18 -22.46 -30.83 -3.21
C ALA A 18 -22.33 -29.66 -4.20
N PHE A 19 -23.29 -28.74 -4.23
CA PHE A 19 -23.21 -27.55 -5.06
C PHE A 19 -22.09 -26.61 -4.63
N PHE A 20 -21.81 -26.47 -3.33
CA PHE A 20 -20.68 -25.71 -2.82
C PHE A 20 -19.35 -26.26 -3.32
N LYS A 21 -19.13 -27.58 -3.22
CA LYS A 21 -17.94 -28.27 -3.74
C LYS A 21 -17.79 -28.14 -5.26
N ALA A 22 -18.93 -28.09 -5.99
CA ALA A 22 -18.95 -27.88 -7.43
C ALA A 22 -18.77 -26.38 -7.83
N GLY A 23 -18.52 -25.47 -6.88
CA GLY A 23 -18.37 -24.03 -7.15
C GLY A 23 -19.68 -23.28 -7.41
N ASN A 24 -20.83 -23.94 -7.35
CA ASN A 24 -22.13 -23.30 -7.56
C ASN A 24 -22.66 -22.69 -6.26
N TYR A 25 -22.00 -21.63 -5.81
CA TYR A 25 -22.29 -21.00 -4.52
C TYR A 25 -23.69 -20.39 -4.42
N LEU A 26 -24.26 -19.96 -5.55
CA LEU A 26 -25.61 -19.42 -5.57
C LEU A 26 -26.66 -20.49 -5.25
N LYS A 27 -26.56 -21.67 -5.91
CA LYS A 27 -27.45 -22.80 -5.63
C LYS A 27 -27.22 -23.36 -4.22
N ALA A 28 -25.97 -23.42 -3.78
CA ALA A 28 -25.63 -23.83 -2.42
C ALA A 28 -26.32 -22.93 -1.38
N ALA A 29 -26.19 -21.60 -1.52
CA ALA A 29 -26.82 -20.63 -0.60
C ALA A 29 -28.35 -20.73 -0.60
N ALA A 30 -28.98 -20.97 -1.76
CA ALA A 30 -30.43 -21.18 -1.86
C ALA A 30 -30.88 -22.46 -1.11
N LEU A 31 -30.14 -23.56 -1.26
CA LEU A 31 -30.45 -24.81 -0.55
C LEU A 31 -30.22 -24.71 0.95
N TYR A 32 -29.15 -24.05 1.40
CA TYR A 32 -28.96 -23.77 2.82
C TYR A 32 -30.06 -22.88 3.37
N THR A 33 -30.57 -21.91 2.59
CA THR A 33 -31.67 -21.08 2.99
C THR A 33 -32.97 -21.89 3.16
N GLN A 34 -33.26 -22.85 2.29
CA GLN A 34 -34.35 -23.78 2.43
C GLN A 34 -34.22 -24.70 3.65
N ALA A 35 -32.98 -25.19 3.89
CA ALA A 35 -32.66 -26.00 5.06
C ALA A 35 -32.85 -25.20 6.38
N ILE A 36 -32.41 -23.95 6.43
CA ILE A 36 -32.60 -23.04 7.58
C ILE A 36 -34.09 -22.80 7.88
N LYS A 37 -34.95 -22.69 6.87
CA LYS A 37 -36.41 -22.59 7.07
C LYS A 37 -36.97 -23.80 7.78
N LYS A 38 -36.40 -24.99 7.55
CA LYS A 38 -36.83 -26.24 8.21
C LYS A 38 -36.21 -26.41 9.61
N ASP A 39 -34.96 -25.96 9.79
CA ASP A 39 -34.21 -26.06 11.05
C ASP A 39 -33.47 -24.76 11.31
N PRO A 40 -34.12 -23.74 11.86
CA PRO A 40 -33.47 -22.43 12.10
C PRO A 40 -32.51 -22.43 13.28
N SER A 41 -32.44 -23.47 14.07
CA SER A 41 -31.50 -23.59 15.22
C SER A 41 -30.16 -24.23 14.85
N ASN A 42 -29.97 -24.66 13.59
CA ASN A 42 -28.79 -25.38 13.17
C ASN A 42 -27.66 -24.45 12.75
N ALA A 43 -26.73 -24.18 13.65
CA ALA A 43 -25.57 -23.33 13.42
C ALA A 43 -24.75 -23.72 12.18
N THR A 44 -24.68 -25.04 11.85
CA THR A 44 -23.93 -25.51 10.69
C THR A 44 -24.44 -24.97 9.36
N LEU A 45 -25.77 -24.79 9.24
CA LEU A 45 -26.39 -24.28 8.03
C LEU A 45 -26.02 -22.82 7.77
N TYR A 46 -26.02 -22.00 8.81
CA TYR A 46 -25.57 -20.60 8.73
C TYR A 46 -24.08 -20.52 8.42
N SER A 47 -23.25 -21.31 9.09
CA SER A 47 -21.82 -21.37 8.80
C SER A 47 -21.51 -21.73 7.33
N ASN A 48 -22.26 -22.70 6.77
CA ASN A 48 -22.10 -23.09 5.37
C ASN A 48 -22.62 -22.02 4.41
N ARG A 49 -23.74 -21.37 4.75
CA ARG A 49 -24.29 -20.28 3.93
C ARG A 49 -23.40 -19.05 3.99
N ALA A 50 -22.78 -18.73 5.14
CA ALA A 50 -21.79 -17.68 5.27
C ALA A 50 -20.61 -17.91 4.31
N ALA A 51 -20.10 -19.16 4.23
CA ALA A 51 -19.06 -19.50 3.28
C ALA A 51 -19.52 -19.30 1.82
N ALA A 52 -20.74 -19.70 1.47
CA ALA A 52 -21.27 -19.51 0.12
C ALA A 52 -21.44 -18.00 -0.20
N PHE A 53 -21.93 -17.20 0.73
CA PHE A 53 -22.06 -15.76 0.56
C PHE A 53 -20.69 -15.05 0.46
N LEU A 54 -19.67 -15.55 1.16
CA LEU A 54 -18.31 -15.04 1.04
C LEU A 54 -17.78 -15.21 -0.38
N HIS A 55 -17.91 -16.40 -0.97
CA HIS A 55 -17.53 -16.64 -2.36
C HIS A 55 -18.35 -15.83 -3.38
N LEU A 56 -19.59 -15.46 -3.04
CA LEU A 56 -20.45 -14.58 -3.84
C LEU A 56 -20.17 -13.09 -3.61
N VAL A 57 -19.17 -12.75 -2.78
CA VAL A 57 -18.84 -11.37 -2.37
C VAL A 57 -20.04 -10.64 -1.70
N LYS A 58 -20.99 -11.39 -1.14
CA LYS A 58 -22.11 -10.85 -0.37
C LYS A 58 -21.73 -10.70 1.10
N LEU A 59 -20.74 -9.86 1.35
CA LEU A 59 -20.00 -9.80 2.61
C LEU A 59 -20.89 -9.49 3.83
N GLN A 60 -21.84 -8.57 3.70
CA GLN A 60 -22.76 -8.25 4.81
C GLN A 60 -23.65 -9.44 5.21
N LYS A 61 -24.16 -10.19 4.21
CA LYS A 61 -24.96 -11.39 4.47
C LYS A 61 -24.11 -12.51 5.08
N ALA A 62 -22.87 -12.65 4.60
CA ALA A 62 -21.92 -13.61 5.16
C ALA A 62 -21.58 -13.30 6.62
N LEU A 63 -21.41 -12.00 6.96
CA LEU A 63 -21.12 -11.57 8.33
C LEU A 63 -22.30 -11.88 9.27
N ALA A 64 -23.52 -11.53 8.86
CA ALA A 64 -24.72 -11.80 9.63
C ALA A 64 -24.89 -13.32 9.91
N ASP A 65 -24.63 -14.17 8.91
CA ASP A 65 -24.70 -15.62 9.07
C ASP A 65 -23.59 -16.16 10.00
N ALA A 66 -22.39 -15.61 9.92
CA ALA A 66 -21.30 -15.97 10.83
C ALA A 66 -21.62 -15.58 12.28
N GLU A 67 -22.21 -14.41 12.50
CA GLU A 67 -22.65 -13.96 13.82
C GLU A 67 -23.81 -14.81 14.36
N THR A 68 -24.77 -15.17 13.50
CA THR A 68 -25.83 -16.13 13.86
C THR A 68 -25.24 -17.48 14.23
N THR A 69 -24.22 -17.95 13.51
CA THR A 69 -23.51 -19.20 13.85
C THR A 69 -22.91 -19.15 15.26
N ILE A 70 -22.29 -18.02 15.63
CA ILE A 70 -21.71 -17.80 16.97
C ILE A 70 -22.82 -17.75 18.02
N SER A 71 -23.91 -17.03 17.75
CA SER A 71 -25.05 -16.92 18.69
C SER A 71 -25.69 -18.28 18.99
N LEU A 72 -25.82 -19.15 17.98
CA LEU A 72 -26.40 -20.49 18.14
C LEU A 72 -25.43 -21.48 18.79
N ASN A 73 -24.12 -21.32 18.57
CA ASN A 73 -23.11 -22.16 19.17
C ASN A 73 -21.86 -21.33 19.53
N PRO A 74 -21.84 -20.67 20.70
CA PRO A 74 -20.78 -19.74 21.11
C PRO A 74 -19.39 -20.39 21.28
N ASN A 75 -19.35 -21.71 21.52
CA ASN A 75 -18.09 -22.43 21.76
C ASN A 75 -17.55 -23.12 20.50
N TRP A 76 -18.18 -22.89 19.35
CA TRP A 76 -17.77 -23.53 18.13
C TRP A 76 -16.81 -22.63 17.31
N GLU A 77 -15.55 -23.07 17.20
CA GLU A 77 -14.47 -22.33 16.55
C GLU A 77 -14.80 -21.89 15.11
N LYS A 78 -15.61 -22.70 14.39
CA LYS A 78 -15.97 -22.42 12.99
C LYS A 78 -16.78 -21.12 12.83
N GLY A 79 -17.59 -20.76 13.82
CA GLY A 79 -18.33 -19.49 13.79
C GLY A 79 -17.37 -18.29 13.74
N TYR A 80 -16.38 -18.29 14.64
CA TYR A 80 -15.35 -17.25 14.69
C TYR A 80 -14.43 -17.28 13.49
N PHE A 81 -14.08 -18.48 13.00
CA PHE A 81 -13.31 -18.64 11.78
C PHE A 81 -14.03 -18.01 10.57
N ARG A 82 -15.32 -18.29 10.40
CA ARG A 82 -16.13 -17.69 9.33
C ARG A 82 -16.20 -16.17 9.45
N LYS A 83 -16.43 -15.66 10.67
CA LYS A 83 -16.41 -14.21 10.94
C LYS A 83 -15.07 -13.59 10.55
N GLY A 84 -13.97 -14.20 10.95
CA GLY A 84 -12.63 -13.77 10.57
C GLY A 84 -12.40 -13.73 9.07
N CYS A 85 -12.80 -14.78 8.32
CA CYS A 85 -12.69 -14.81 6.87
C CYS A 85 -13.50 -13.71 6.18
N VAL A 86 -14.69 -13.41 6.67
CA VAL A 86 -15.53 -12.35 6.12
C VAL A 86 -14.96 -10.97 6.40
N LEU A 87 -14.48 -10.74 7.62
CA LEU A 87 -13.82 -9.47 8.01
C LEU A 87 -12.51 -9.25 7.25
N GLU A 88 -11.73 -10.31 6.99
CA GLU A 88 -10.56 -10.27 6.10
C GLU A 88 -10.95 -9.77 4.69
N ALA A 89 -12.04 -10.32 4.12
CA ALA A 89 -12.54 -9.91 2.82
C ALA A 89 -13.13 -8.49 2.80
N MET A 90 -13.52 -7.94 3.95
CA MET A 90 -13.93 -6.55 4.14
C MET A 90 -12.75 -5.61 4.42
N GLU A 91 -11.52 -6.10 4.44
CA GLU A 91 -10.30 -5.38 4.82
C GLU A 91 -10.31 -4.80 6.26
N ARG A 92 -11.15 -5.38 7.12
CA ARG A 92 -11.24 -5.06 8.54
C ARG A 92 -10.26 -5.95 9.31
N TYR A 93 -8.95 -5.74 9.09
CA TYR A 93 -7.90 -6.69 9.48
C TYR A 93 -7.78 -6.88 10.99
N ASP A 94 -7.94 -5.81 11.79
CA ASP A 94 -7.85 -5.90 13.25
C ASP A 94 -9.01 -6.73 13.83
N GLU A 95 -10.21 -6.51 13.34
CA GLU A 95 -11.39 -7.26 13.75
C GLU A 95 -11.33 -8.73 13.27
N ALA A 96 -10.79 -8.95 12.07
CA ALA A 96 -10.55 -10.30 11.55
C ALA A 96 -9.55 -11.04 12.44
N SER A 97 -8.47 -10.37 12.85
CA SER A 97 -7.46 -10.93 13.76
C SER A 97 -8.06 -11.28 15.12
N ALA A 98 -8.89 -10.39 15.69
CA ALA A 98 -9.61 -10.66 16.94
C ALA A 98 -10.55 -11.88 16.82
N ALA A 99 -11.28 -12.01 15.70
CA ALA A 99 -12.14 -13.16 15.46
C ALA A 99 -11.34 -14.47 15.31
N PHE A 100 -10.21 -14.45 14.60
CA PHE A 100 -9.33 -15.63 14.50
C PHE A 100 -8.67 -16.00 15.81
N ASN A 101 -8.24 -15.03 16.63
CA ASN A 101 -7.74 -15.31 17.99
C ASN A 101 -8.82 -15.99 18.82
N LYS A 102 -10.08 -15.52 18.72
CA LYS A 102 -11.19 -16.16 19.40
C LYS A 102 -11.44 -17.60 18.92
N ALA A 103 -11.23 -17.87 17.63
CA ALA A 103 -11.27 -19.24 17.10
C ALA A 103 -10.15 -20.12 17.71
N LEU A 104 -8.94 -19.56 17.94
CA LEU A 104 -7.83 -20.27 18.58
C LEU A 104 -8.10 -20.58 20.06
N ASP A 105 -8.86 -19.74 20.78
CA ASP A 105 -9.24 -20.02 22.16
C ASP A 105 -9.99 -21.38 22.27
N TYR A 106 -10.79 -21.72 21.23
CA TYR A 106 -11.56 -22.98 21.18
C TYR A 106 -10.82 -24.10 20.44
N ASN A 107 -9.88 -23.78 19.56
CA ASN A 107 -9.05 -24.75 18.84
C ASN A 107 -7.60 -24.27 18.70
N PRO A 108 -6.78 -24.38 19.78
CA PRO A 108 -5.40 -23.85 19.83
C PRO A 108 -4.45 -24.49 18.81
N GLN A 109 -4.76 -25.69 18.34
CA GLN A 109 -3.90 -26.45 17.40
C GLN A 109 -4.15 -26.09 15.91
N SER A 110 -5.04 -25.16 15.62
CA SER A 110 -5.34 -24.78 14.25
C SER A 110 -4.19 -24.03 13.57
N SER A 111 -3.37 -24.74 12.82
CA SER A 111 -2.30 -24.15 12.01
C SER A 111 -2.82 -23.22 10.91
N GLU A 112 -4.01 -23.49 10.40
CA GLU A 112 -4.67 -22.66 9.38
C GLU A 112 -4.98 -21.26 9.95
N VAL A 113 -5.58 -21.20 11.13
CA VAL A 113 -5.92 -19.93 11.80
C VAL A 113 -4.66 -19.16 12.15
N SER A 114 -3.64 -19.83 12.68
CA SER A 114 -2.35 -19.18 13.02
C SER A 114 -1.67 -18.56 11.79
N LYS A 115 -1.69 -19.24 10.64
CA LYS A 115 -1.19 -18.70 9.36
C LYS A 115 -1.98 -17.46 8.92
N LYS A 116 -3.31 -17.50 9.05
CA LYS A 116 -4.18 -16.37 8.72
C LYS A 116 -3.88 -15.14 9.58
N ILE A 117 -3.73 -15.29 10.89
CA ILE A 117 -3.37 -14.19 11.79
C ILE A 117 -2.03 -13.56 11.38
N LYS A 118 -1.02 -14.38 11.09
CA LYS A 118 0.29 -13.89 10.64
C LYS A 118 0.18 -13.08 9.34
N LYS A 119 -0.59 -13.57 8.36
CA LYS A 119 -0.84 -12.86 7.12
C LYS A 119 -1.57 -11.54 7.35
N LEU A 120 -2.61 -11.53 8.19
CA LEU A 120 -3.38 -10.33 8.52
C LEU A 120 -2.53 -9.26 9.18
N SER A 121 -1.61 -9.63 10.07
CA SER A 121 -0.70 -8.66 10.70
C SER A 121 0.21 -7.95 9.69
N GLN A 122 0.57 -8.62 8.59
CA GLN A 122 1.31 -8.01 7.49
C GLN A 122 0.42 -7.05 6.68
N LEU A 123 -0.78 -7.51 6.30
CA LEU A 123 -1.74 -6.70 5.55
C LEU A 123 -2.19 -5.45 6.32
N ALA A 124 -2.40 -5.56 7.63
CA ALA A 124 -2.73 -4.41 8.49
C ALA A 124 -1.61 -3.37 8.49
N LYS A 125 -0.35 -3.81 8.61
CA LYS A 125 0.82 -2.91 8.55
C LYS A 125 0.97 -2.24 7.19
N GLU A 126 0.73 -2.98 6.10
CA GLU A 126 0.78 -2.43 4.74
C GLU A 126 -0.32 -1.39 4.53
N LYS A 127 -1.55 -1.68 4.99
CA LYS A 127 -2.66 -0.74 4.93
C LYS A 127 -2.38 0.51 5.74
N GLN A 128 -1.92 0.37 6.98
CA GLN A 128 -1.56 1.52 7.82
C GLN A 128 -0.50 2.40 7.16
N ARG A 129 0.55 1.81 6.56
CA ARG A 129 1.57 2.57 5.82
C ARG A 129 0.97 3.29 4.61
N ALA A 130 0.07 2.64 3.87
CA ALA A 130 -0.60 3.26 2.74
C ALA A 130 -1.47 4.44 3.17
N ASP A 131 -2.24 4.27 4.26
CA ASP A 131 -3.09 5.31 4.84
C ASP A 131 -2.26 6.48 5.39
N GLU A 132 -1.12 6.23 6.04
CA GLU A 132 -0.18 7.25 6.49
C GLU A 132 0.38 8.06 5.31
N VAL A 133 0.79 7.38 4.22
CA VAL A 133 1.27 8.05 3.01
C VAL A 133 0.16 8.88 2.35
N GLN A 134 -1.05 8.34 2.29
CA GLN A 134 -2.22 9.05 1.75
C GLN A 134 -2.53 10.29 2.58
N ASN A 135 -2.52 10.16 3.90
CA ASN A 135 -2.78 11.25 4.84
C ASN A 135 -1.69 12.33 4.77
N LEU A 136 -0.43 11.93 4.69
CA LEU A 136 0.66 12.86 4.44
C LEU A 136 0.46 13.63 3.14
N ARG A 137 0.08 12.95 2.04
CA ARG A 137 -0.18 13.59 0.75
C ARG A 137 -1.36 14.57 0.80
N SER A 138 -2.45 14.22 1.49
CA SER A 138 -3.64 15.08 1.61
C SER A 138 -3.42 16.28 2.52
N ASN A 139 -2.51 16.19 3.49
CA ASN A 139 -2.19 17.26 4.44
C ASN A 139 -1.01 18.14 4.00
N ILE A 140 -0.35 17.83 2.87
CA ILE A 140 0.68 18.70 2.31
C ILE A 140 -0.01 19.93 1.70
N ASP A 141 0.01 21.04 2.44
CA ASP A 141 -0.30 22.35 1.90
C ASP A 141 0.89 22.82 1.05
N MET A 142 0.84 22.47 -0.23
CA MET A 142 1.89 22.86 -1.18
C MET A 142 2.11 24.36 -1.22
N GLY A 143 1.07 25.16 -1.01
CA GLY A 143 1.18 26.62 -0.95
C GLY A 143 2.11 27.06 0.19
N LYS A 144 1.88 26.54 1.40
CA LYS A 144 2.75 26.83 2.56
C LYS A 144 4.18 26.37 2.37
N HIS A 145 4.39 25.17 1.78
CA HIS A 145 5.74 24.69 1.51
C HIS A 145 6.47 25.57 0.51
N ILE A 146 5.79 26.02 -0.54
CA ILE A 146 6.34 26.95 -1.53
C ILE A 146 6.70 28.31 -0.88
N ASP A 147 5.84 28.82 0.00
CA ASP A 147 6.08 30.10 0.69
C ASP A 147 7.26 30.01 1.67
N VAL A 148 7.37 28.93 2.43
CA VAL A 148 8.53 28.67 3.29
C VAL A 148 9.81 28.56 2.44
N PHE A 149 9.78 27.82 1.35
CA PHE A 149 10.92 27.67 0.45
C PHE A 149 11.34 28.99 -0.19
N LYS A 150 10.38 29.83 -0.64
CA LYS A 150 10.69 31.17 -1.11
C LYS A 150 11.34 32.03 -0.05
N SER A 151 10.85 31.95 1.19
CA SER A 151 11.42 32.67 2.32
C SER A 151 12.87 32.25 2.61
N GLU A 152 13.15 30.94 2.58
CA GLU A 152 14.50 30.39 2.75
C GLU A 152 15.45 30.84 1.63
N LEU A 153 14.99 30.82 0.38
CA LEU A 153 15.75 31.33 -0.76
C LEU A 153 16.05 32.84 -0.60
N SER A 154 15.04 33.62 -0.20
CA SER A 154 15.23 35.08 0.01
C SER A 154 16.22 35.39 1.14
N ALA A 155 16.32 34.51 2.15
CA ALA A 155 17.31 34.64 3.21
C ALA A 155 18.76 34.35 2.75
N LYS A 156 18.92 33.49 1.71
CA LYS A 156 20.23 33.11 1.17
C LYS A 156 20.75 34.06 0.10
N TYR A 157 19.86 34.55 -0.76
CA TYR A 157 20.23 35.45 -1.85
C TYR A 157 20.03 36.90 -1.41
N LYS A 158 21.05 37.76 -1.63
CA LYS A 158 21.04 39.16 -1.26
C LYS A 158 20.20 40.04 -2.22
N ASP A 159 19.97 39.55 -3.42
CA ASP A 159 19.20 40.24 -4.44
C ASP A 159 17.94 39.46 -4.85
N GLU A 160 16.89 40.18 -5.14
CA GLU A 160 15.56 39.63 -5.49
C GLU A 160 15.57 38.92 -6.85
N GLU A 161 16.42 39.35 -7.78
CA GLU A 161 16.50 38.79 -9.13
C GLU A 161 17.13 37.40 -9.10
N SER A 162 18.24 37.23 -8.39
CA SER A 162 18.87 35.91 -8.18
C SER A 162 17.94 34.93 -7.47
N CYS A 163 17.16 35.41 -6.50
CA CYS A 163 16.17 34.58 -5.81
C CYS A 163 15.07 34.12 -6.79
N LYS A 164 14.52 34.99 -7.62
CA LYS A 164 13.51 34.66 -8.63
C LYS A 164 14.04 33.71 -9.68
N GLU A 165 15.25 33.91 -10.18
CA GLU A 165 15.89 33.03 -11.17
C GLU A 165 16.11 31.62 -10.61
N THR A 166 16.62 31.52 -9.39
CA THR A 166 16.84 30.24 -8.74
C THR A 166 15.53 29.51 -8.50
N PHE A 167 14.50 30.23 -8.07
CA PHE A 167 13.16 29.67 -7.86
C PHE A 167 12.55 29.16 -9.19
N SER A 168 12.61 29.97 -10.27
CA SER A 168 12.12 29.56 -11.60
C SER A 168 12.84 28.32 -12.12
N PHE A 169 14.18 28.30 -12.01
CA PHE A 169 14.99 27.14 -12.36
C PHE A 169 14.57 25.86 -11.64
N LEU A 170 14.33 25.92 -10.33
CA LEU A 170 13.92 24.76 -9.55
C LEU A 170 12.51 24.27 -9.96
N VAL A 171 11.57 25.19 -10.17
CA VAL A 171 10.22 24.85 -10.62
C VAL A 171 10.25 24.22 -12.01
N GLU A 172 10.93 24.82 -12.99
CA GLU A 172 11.07 24.31 -14.36
C GLU A 172 11.71 22.90 -14.37
N THR A 173 12.74 22.69 -13.52
CA THR A 173 13.41 21.40 -13.40
C THR A 173 12.48 20.34 -12.81
N MET A 174 11.70 20.67 -11.79
CA MET A 174 10.72 19.76 -11.18
C MET A 174 9.59 19.44 -12.16
N GLU A 175 9.05 20.41 -12.88
CA GLU A 175 8.01 20.21 -13.90
C GLU A 175 8.51 19.28 -15.02
N ALA A 176 9.74 19.47 -15.49
CA ALA A 176 10.35 18.60 -16.49
C ALA A 176 10.50 17.15 -15.99
N ALA A 177 10.86 16.96 -14.72
CA ALA A 177 10.96 15.63 -14.12
C ALA A 177 9.59 14.95 -13.97
N VAL A 178 8.57 15.70 -13.53
CA VAL A 178 7.19 15.21 -13.42
C VAL A 178 6.64 14.82 -14.79
N LYS A 179 6.88 15.66 -15.81
CA LYS A 179 6.49 15.37 -17.19
C LYS A 179 7.16 14.09 -17.71
N SER A 180 8.47 13.97 -17.53
CA SER A 180 9.22 12.76 -17.90
C SER A 180 8.67 11.51 -17.21
N TRP A 181 8.33 11.60 -15.92
CA TRP A 181 7.73 10.51 -15.18
C TRP A 181 6.35 10.12 -15.73
N HIS A 182 5.51 11.09 -16.09
CA HIS A 182 4.20 10.81 -16.70
C HIS A 182 4.32 10.12 -18.07
N GLU A 183 5.32 10.50 -18.88
CA GLU A 183 5.52 9.96 -20.22
C GLU A 183 6.20 8.58 -20.20
N THR A 184 7.17 8.36 -19.34
CA THR A 184 8.04 7.18 -19.33
C THR A 184 7.84 6.25 -18.15
N SER A 185 7.09 6.66 -17.11
CA SER A 185 6.98 6.01 -15.80
C SER A 185 8.32 5.80 -15.11
N LYS A 186 9.34 6.58 -15.49
CA LYS A 186 10.70 6.53 -14.93
C LYS A 186 11.19 7.94 -14.60
N VAL A 187 12.01 8.02 -13.57
CA VAL A 187 12.81 9.21 -13.24
C VAL A 187 14.25 8.77 -13.16
N ASP A 188 15.10 9.31 -14.02
CA ASP A 188 16.53 9.07 -13.97
C ASP A 188 17.19 9.99 -12.92
N GLY A 189 18.26 9.51 -12.29
CA GLY A 189 19.05 10.32 -11.37
C GLY A 189 19.85 11.37 -12.15
N ARG A 190 19.51 12.64 -12.01
CA ARG A 190 20.13 13.74 -12.76
C ARG A 190 20.41 14.94 -11.88
N VAL A 191 21.49 15.66 -12.18
CA VAL A 191 21.79 16.96 -11.60
C VAL A 191 21.73 18.01 -12.69
N TYR A 192 21.03 19.09 -12.41
CA TYR A 192 20.85 20.26 -13.26
C TYR A 192 21.56 21.44 -12.61
N PHE A 193 22.17 22.30 -13.39
CA PHE A 193 22.92 23.45 -12.89
C PHE A 193 22.36 24.75 -13.50
N LEU A 194 22.19 25.76 -12.67
CA LEU A 194 21.89 27.14 -13.08
C LEU A 194 23.21 27.91 -13.15
N LEU A 195 23.60 28.36 -14.34
CA LEU A 195 24.85 29.10 -14.57
C LEU A 195 24.69 30.58 -14.27
N ASP A 196 25.80 31.23 -13.93
CA ASP A 196 25.91 32.67 -13.77
C ASP A 196 26.01 33.34 -15.16
N LYS A 197 24.99 34.11 -15.54
CA LYS A 197 24.90 34.77 -16.84
C LYS A 197 26.00 35.81 -17.10
N GLU A 198 26.51 36.41 -16.04
CA GLU A 198 27.55 37.45 -16.16
C GLU A 198 28.93 36.84 -16.44
N LYS A 199 29.13 35.56 -16.09
CA LYS A 199 30.42 34.87 -16.20
C LYS A 199 30.48 33.85 -17.34
N THR A 200 29.37 33.53 -17.96
CA THR A 200 29.25 32.54 -19.03
C THR A 200 28.69 33.15 -20.28
N ASP A 201 29.43 33.14 -21.40
CA ASP A 201 28.96 33.57 -22.72
C ASP A 201 27.97 32.57 -23.39
N THR A 202 27.58 31.50 -22.69
CA THR A 202 26.83 30.37 -23.20
C THR A 202 25.52 30.18 -22.46
N GLU A 203 24.75 29.19 -22.89
CA GLU A 203 23.41 28.86 -22.44
C GLU A 203 23.17 28.99 -20.95
N LYS A 204 21.97 29.45 -20.57
CA LYS A 204 21.49 29.63 -19.17
C LYS A 204 21.70 28.38 -18.30
N TYR A 205 21.65 27.19 -18.90
CA TYR A 205 21.76 25.91 -18.19
C TYR A 205 22.98 25.12 -18.65
N ALA A 206 23.71 24.55 -17.69
CA ALA A 206 24.78 23.61 -17.97
C ALA A 206 24.26 22.25 -18.45
N PRO A 207 25.10 21.41 -19.07
CA PRO A 207 24.75 20.06 -19.41
C PRO A 207 24.23 19.29 -18.18
N VAL A 208 23.22 18.46 -18.40
CA VAL A 208 22.63 17.62 -17.35
C VAL A 208 23.59 16.46 -17.06
N VAL A 209 23.94 16.28 -15.78
CA VAL A 209 24.81 15.19 -15.34
C VAL A 209 23.97 14.00 -14.86
N ASN A 210 24.14 12.84 -15.48
CA ASN A 210 23.50 11.59 -15.04
C ASN A 210 24.28 11.01 -13.85
N ILE A 211 23.52 10.63 -12.80
CA ILE A 211 24.09 10.13 -11.53
C ILE A 211 23.49 8.78 -11.12
N ASP A 212 22.97 8.00 -12.04
CA ASP A 212 22.28 6.74 -11.73
C ASP A 212 23.10 5.79 -10.86
N LYS A 213 24.45 5.80 -11.01
CA LYS A 213 25.35 4.97 -10.23
C LYS A 213 25.96 5.65 -9.00
N ALA A 214 25.66 6.91 -8.78
CA ALA A 214 26.27 7.69 -7.70
C ALA A 214 25.89 7.19 -6.30
N PHE A 215 24.76 6.53 -6.15
CA PHE A 215 24.20 6.11 -4.87
C PHE A 215 24.28 4.59 -4.64
N GLU A 216 25.08 3.87 -5.39
CA GLU A 216 25.29 2.42 -5.22
C GLU A 216 26.08 2.09 -3.93
N SER A 217 26.99 2.98 -3.54
CA SER A 217 27.79 2.83 -2.31
C SER A 217 28.17 4.19 -1.71
N PRO A 218 28.59 4.25 -0.42
CA PRO A 218 29.10 5.47 0.18
C PRO A 218 30.33 6.06 -0.56
N GLU A 219 31.18 5.22 -1.12
CA GLU A 219 32.37 5.62 -1.87
C GLU A 219 32.01 6.30 -3.20
N THR A 220 31.13 5.67 -3.99
CA THR A 220 30.64 6.26 -5.25
C THR A 220 29.89 7.55 -5.01
N HIS A 221 29.13 7.63 -3.92
CA HIS A 221 28.42 8.83 -3.50
C HIS A 221 29.42 9.97 -3.18
N GLY A 222 30.43 9.72 -2.34
CA GLY A 222 31.45 10.71 -1.99
C GLY A 222 32.23 11.22 -3.20
N THR A 223 32.59 10.32 -4.10
CA THR A 223 33.30 10.66 -5.35
C THR A 223 32.41 11.52 -6.25
N CYS A 224 31.16 11.13 -6.43
CA CYS A 224 30.20 11.88 -7.25
C CYS A 224 29.98 13.30 -6.69
N LEU A 225 29.74 13.45 -5.40
CA LEU A 225 29.56 14.78 -4.78
C LEU A 225 30.78 15.66 -4.92
N SER A 226 31.99 15.10 -4.77
CA SER A 226 33.21 15.85 -4.97
C SER A 226 33.37 16.35 -6.42
N PHE A 227 33.07 15.49 -7.38
CA PHE A 227 33.00 15.86 -8.80
C PHE A 227 31.97 16.96 -9.07
N LEU A 228 30.74 16.82 -8.57
CA LEU A 228 29.68 17.78 -8.78
C LEU A 228 30.01 19.16 -8.19
N ARG A 229 30.65 19.20 -7.02
CA ARG A 229 31.14 20.44 -6.40
C ARG A 229 32.21 21.11 -7.26
N GLN A 230 33.18 20.35 -7.72
CA GLN A 230 34.23 20.90 -8.59
C GLN A 230 33.63 21.40 -9.91
N TYR A 231 32.74 20.64 -10.51
CA TYR A 231 32.03 21.03 -11.73
C TYR A 231 31.19 22.32 -11.53
N ALA A 232 30.51 22.48 -10.39
CA ALA A 232 29.74 23.68 -10.09
C ALA A 232 30.64 24.91 -9.99
N VAL A 233 31.84 24.79 -9.42
CA VAL A 233 32.86 25.86 -9.35
C VAL A 233 33.39 26.21 -10.75
N ASP A 234 33.78 25.22 -11.50
CA ASP A 234 34.42 25.41 -12.83
C ASP A 234 33.41 25.95 -13.86
N SER A 235 32.16 25.62 -13.73
CA SER A 235 31.07 26.11 -14.59
C SER A 235 30.41 27.41 -14.13
N PHE A 236 30.90 28.02 -13.06
CA PHE A 236 30.30 29.23 -12.44
C PHE A 236 28.81 29.02 -12.12
N SER A 237 28.46 27.86 -11.56
CA SER A 237 27.06 27.55 -11.22
C SER A 237 26.63 28.33 -9.98
N ARG A 238 25.44 28.93 -10.04
CA ARG A 238 24.81 29.67 -8.93
C ARG A 238 23.89 28.77 -8.09
N ALA A 239 23.32 27.74 -8.71
CA ALA A 239 22.48 26.76 -8.05
C ALA A 239 22.58 25.40 -8.76
N ALA A 240 22.26 24.33 -8.04
CA ALA A 240 22.13 22.99 -8.58
C ALA A 240 20.86 22.34 -8.05
N CYS A 241 20.19 21.55 -8.88
CA CYS A 241 19.02 20.77 -8.53
C CYS A 241 19.29 19.28 -8.79
N LEU A 242 19.21 18.47 -7.73
CA LEU A 242 19.31 17.02 -7.82
C LEU A 242 17.91 16.41 -7.88
N ILE A 243 17.62 15.67 -8.92
CA ILE A 243 16.42 14.84 -9.07
C ILE A 243 16.86 13.38 -9.11
N ALA A 244 16.33 12.58 -8.18
CA ALA A 244 16.62 11.15 -8.16
C ALA A 244 15.40 10.35 -7.65
N PRO A 245 15.11 9.17 -8.21
CA PRO A 245 14.11 8.29 -7.66
C PRO A 245 14.62 7.70 -6.33
N LYS A 246 13.71 7.52 -5.37
CA LYS A 246 14.08 6.94 -4.07
C LYS A 246 14.73 5.55 -4.20
N SER A 247 14.41 4.82 -5.26
CA SER A 247 14.94 3.49 -5.55
C SER A 247 16.41 3.45 -5.94
N ILE A 248 17.00 4.60 -6.34
CA ILE A 248 18.42 4.66 -6.70
C ILE A 248 19.33 4.60 -5.46
N ILE A 249 18.79 4.92 -4.27
CA ILE A 249 19.55 4.92 -3.03
C ILE A 249 19.57 3.50 -2.47
N SER A 250 20.69 2.81 -2.60
CA SER A 250 20.83 1.40 -2.20
C SER A 250 21.40 1.20 -0.78
N TYR A 251 21.81 2.28 -0.10
CA TYR A 251 22.30 2.24 1.28
C TYR A 251 21.63 3.30 2.17
N PRO A 252 21.56 3.08 3.51
CA PRO A 252 20.95 4.04 4.43
C PRO A 252 21.69 5.37 4.41
N GLN A 253 20.99 6.48 4.21
CA GLN A 253 21.54 7.83 4.29
C GLN A 253 21.11 8.51 5.58
N ALA A 254 22.04 9.09 6.32
CA ALA A 254 21.70 9.99 7.40
C ALA A 254 21.14 11.29 6.80
N ARG A 255 19.95 11.72 7.23
CA ARG A 255 19.26 12.93 6.71
C ARG A 255 20.11 14.21 6.77
N LYS A 256 21.11 14.25 7.65
CA LYS A 256 21.95 15.43 7.88
C LYS A 256 22.97 15.67 6.76
N ASP A 257 23.49 14.58 6.17
CA ASP A 257 24.62 14.69 5.24
C ASP A 257 24.22 15.20 3.85
N LEU A 258 22.95 15.03 3.46
CA LEU A 258 22.44 15.50 2.16
C LEU A 258 22.14 17.00 2.15
N VAL A 259 21.71 17.58 3.27
CA VAL A 259 21.39 19.02 3.35
C VAL A 259 22.67 19.84 3.50
N ASP A 260 23.64 19.36 4.29
CA ASP A 260 24.91 20.06 4.52
C ASP A 260 25.88 19.94 3.31
N ALA A 261 25.63 18.98 2.40
CA ALA A 261 26.46 18.76 1.22
C ALA A 261 26.07 19.61 0.00
N MET A 262 24.88 20.22 0.01
CA MET A 262 24.35 21.02 -1.10
C MET A 262 24.30 22.54 -0.78
N ILE A 263 24.80 22.96 0.36
CA ILE A 263 25.00 24.33 0.80
C ILE A 263 26.48 24.68 0.75
#